data_363f4d5406e9bbf0952081e0671fe6f5
#
_entry.id   363f4d5406e9bbf0952081e0671fe6f5
#
_cell.length_a   1.000
_cell.length_b   1.000
_cell.length_c   1.000
_cell.angle_alpha   90.00
_cell.angle_beta   90.00
_cell.angle_gamma   90.00
#
_symmetry.space_group_name_H-M   'P 1'
#
loop_
_entity.id
_entity.type
_entity.pdbx_description
1 polymer ?
#
loop_
_entity_poly.entity_id
_entity_poly.type
_entity_poly.pdbx_seq_one_letter_code
_entity_poly.pdbx_strand_id
1 'polypeptide(L)'
;MNNHALNRNLIERVALGDLLRKRSRDSGEQPAIVDFPDGERRATSYNELNKRVNQLAHGLVKKGVKQGDKLALFSTNQRDMLTVYFACYKLGVIAVPINFMQGVDDVRYNLEHSETSAVVYEAMFAELVHASTEGNPHIKLTVQMGNTKGKSDYSLEALLDNQSEQEINDRIIEDRDTAHMIYTSGTTSRPKAVESSHLALTIAALTGAIELELNRYNRMLLVLPLFHCAALSVLHPVMMRGGCTVLHAAFDPNVIVDSLEHEKIETAVFMPMMWHALLATPNVEQRDF
;
A
#
# COMPACT_ATOMS: atom_id res chain seq x y z
N MET A 1 4.99 -2.54 -29.85
CA MET A 1 5.79 -1.52 -29.15
C MET A 1 7.24 -1.66 -29.60
N ASN A 2 7.97 -0.55 -29.84
CA ASN A 2 9.37 -0.63 -30.26
C ASN A 2 10.23 -1.11 -29.07
N ASN A 3 10.89 -2.27 -29.18
CA ASN A 3 11.71 -2.84 -28.10
C ASN A 3 12.80 -1.88 -27.60
N HIS A 4 13.32 -0.99 -28.47
CA HIS A 4 14.34 -0.03 -28.06
C HIS A 4 13.76 1.03 -27.09
N ALA A 5 12.58 1.59 -27.37
CA ALA A 5 11.93 2.56 -26.49
C ALA A 5 11.57 1.95 -25.13
N LEU A 6 11.08 0.70 -25.13
CA LEU A 6 10.76 -0.02 -23.90
C LEU A 6 12.02 -0.27 -23.05
N ASN A 7 13.10 -0.77 -23.63
CA ASN A 7 14.36 -1.02 -22.93
C ASN A 7 14.94 0.27 -22.36
N ARG A 8 14.87 1.38 -23.11
CA ARG A 8 15.34 2.67 -22.66
C ARG A 8 14.52 3.15 -21.46
N ASN A 9 13.18 3.07 -21.52
CA ASN A 9 12.31 3.45 -20.40
C ASN A 9 12.61 2.63 -19.14
N LEU A 10 12.78 1.30 -19.26
CA LEU A 10 13.10 0.43 -18.12
C LEU A 10 14.42 0.78 -17.41
N ILE A 11 15.35 1.43 -18.11
CA ILE A 11 16.66 1.84 -17.55
C ILE A 11 16.58 3.26 -16.97
N GLU A 12 15.93 4.19 -17.68
CA GLU A 12 15.99 5.63 -17.39
C GLU A 12 14.85 6.11 -16.48
N ARG A 13 13.71 5.39 -16.44
CA ARG A 13 12.51 5.83 -15.71
C ARG A 13 12.71 5.92 -14.20
N VAL A 14 11.98 6.84 -13.59
CA VAL A 14 11.76 6.90 -12.15
C VAL A 14 10.34 6.43 -11.85
N ALA A 15 10.17 5.13 -11.63
CA ALA A 15 8.88 4.52 -11.31
C ALA A 15 8.93 3.90 -9.90
N LEU A 16 7.96 4.26 -9.05
CA LEU A 16 7.91 3.81 -7.65
C LEU A 16 7.85 2.27 -7.53
N GLY A 17 7.22 1.59 -8.50
CA GLY A 17 7.19 0.13 -8.56
C GLY A 17 8.56 -0.53 -8.71
N ASP A 18 9.53 0.17 -9.30
CA ASP A 18 10.91 -0.34 -9.46
C ASP A 18 11.69 -0.35 -8.14
N LEU A 19 11.22 0.39 -7.13
CA LEU A 19 11.81 0.37 -5.79
C LEU A 19 11.83 -1.05 -5.22
N LEU A 20 10.70 -1.74 -5.26
CA LEU A 20 10.59 -3.10 -4.74
C LEU A 20 11.49 -4.08 -5.50
N ARG A 21 11.53 -3.97 -6.83
CA ARG A 21 12.45 -4.77 -7.68
C ARG A 21 13.91 -4.57 -7.29
N LYS A 22 14.32 -3.32 -7.05
CA LYS A 22 15.69 -3.00 -6.62
C LYS A 22 16.00 -3.59 -5.26
N ARG A 23 15.09 -3.45 -4.30
CA ARG A 23 15.27 -3.99 -2.94
C ARG A 23 15.28 -5.51 -2.90
N SER A 24 14.45 -6.17 -3.70
CA SER A 24 14.50 -7.63 -3.86
C SER A 24 15.89 -8.13 -4.33
N ARG A 25 16.57 -7.38 -5.19
CA ARG A 25 17.93 -7.73 -5.65
C ARG A 25 19.03 -7.46 -4.62
N ASP A 26 18.91 -6.32 -3.88
CA ASP A 26 19.97 -5.86 -2.98
C ASP A 26 19.84 -6.45 -1.56
N SER A 27 18.63 -6.75 -1.13
CA SER A 27 18.28 -7.08 0.25
C SER A 27 17.18 -8.14 0.31
N GLY A 28 17.11 -9.04 -0.67
CA GLY A 28 15.98 -9.92 -0.94
C GLY A 28 15.52 -10.75 0.26
N GLU A 29 16.44 -11.27 1.05
CA GLU A 29 16.11 -12.11 2.21
C GLU A 29 15.81 -11.32 3.48
N GLN A 30 16.04 -9.99 3.47
CA GLN A 30 15.70 -9.15 4.61
C GLN A 30 14.18 -8.95 4.72
N PRO A 31 13.63 -8.86 5.94
CA PRO A 31 12.22 -8.58 6.12
C PRO A 31 11.89 -7.18 5.59
N ALA A 32 10.96 -7.11 4.64
CA ALA A 32 10.38 -5.87 4.16
C ALA A 32 9.23 -5.39 5.06
N ILE A 33 8.43 -6.38 5.52
CA ILE A 33 7.23 -6.16 6.31
C ILE A 33 7.18 -7.19 7.44
N VAL A 34 6.74 -6.73 8.60
CA VAL A 34 6.20 -7.58 9.67
C VAL A 34 4.78 -7.12 9.93
N ASP A 35 3.81 -8.02 9.90
CA ASP A 35 2.42 -7.75 10.25
C ASP A 35 1.87 -8.86 11.16
N PHE A 36 0.66 -8.65 11.70
CA PHE A 36 0.10 -9.51 12.73
C PHE A 36 -1.33 -9.95 12.36
N PRO A 37 -1.53 -10.73 11.27
CA PRO A 37 -2.84 -11.28 10.96
C PRO A 37 -3.31 -12.20 12.09
N ASP A 38 -4.55 -11.99 12.54
CA ASP A 38 -5.15 -12.75 13.65
C ASP A 38 -4.29 -12.76 14.95
N GLY A 39 -3.46 -11.73 15.12
CA GLY A 39 -2.53 -11.59 16.25
C GLY A 39 -1.22 -12.38 16.12
N GLU A 40 -1.04 -13.15 15.05
CA GLU A 40 0.17 -13.92 14.80
C GLU A 40 1.21 -13.13 14.02
N ARG A 41 2.46 -13.15 14.49
CA ARG A 41 3.57 -12.46 13.82
C ARG A 41 3.89 -13.11 12.48
N ARG A 42 3.79 -12.34 11.40
CA ARG A 42 4.19 -12.74 10.06
C ARG A 42 5.28 -11.81 9.51
N ALA A 43 6.45 -12.35 9.20
CA ALA A 43 7.49 -11.64 8.47
C ALA A 43 7.41 -11.98 6.99
N THR A 44 7.56 -10.98 6.13
CA THR A 44 7.60 -11.13 4.66
C THR A 44 8.87 -10.46 4.16
N SER A 45 9.75 -11.22 3.51
CA SER A 45 10.98 -10.70 2.93
C SER A 45 10.72 -9.83 1.68
N TYR A 46 11.73 -9.06 1.25
CA TYR A 46 11.64 -8.31 0.00
C TYR A 46 11.42 -9.21 -1.22
N ASN A 47 12.03 -10.41 -1.24
CA ASN A 47 11.83 -11.39 -2.29
C ASN A 47 10.39 -11.91 -2.33
N GLU A 48 9.85 -12.33 -1.19
CA GLU A 48 8.48 -12.82 -1.08
C GLU A 48 7.46 -11.74 -1.46
N LEU A 49 7.66 -10.52 -0.95
CA LEU A 49 6.77 -9.39 -1.30
C LEU A 49 6.82 -9.09 -2.80
N ASN A 50 8.03 -9.05 -3.39
CA ASN A 50 8.19 -8.78 -4.81
C ASN A 50 7.53 -9.86 -5.70
N LYS A 51 7.69 -11.13 -5.35
CA LYS A 51 7.01 -12.24 -6.04
C LYS A 51 5.49 -12.11 -5.97
N ARG A 52 4.96 -11.89 -4.76
CA ARG A 52 3.53 -11.72 -4.54
C ARG A 52 2.96 -10.53 -5.32
N VAL A 53 3.68 -9.41 -5.37
CA VAL A 53 3.31 -8.23 -6.17
C VAL A 53 3.30 -8.55 -7.66
N ASN A 54 4.30 -9.26 -8.17
CA ASN A 54 4.36 -9.65 -9.58
C ASN A 54 3.20 -10.61 -9.94
N GLN A 55 2.92 -11.60 -9.09
CA GLN A 55 1.80 -12.51 -9.28
C GLN A 55 0.47 -11.75 -9.34
N LEU A 56 0.23 -10.82 -8.40
CA LEU A 56 -0.98 -10.00 -8.42
C LEU A 56 -1.07 -9.13 -9.68
N ALA A 57 0.04 -8.51 -10.08
CA ALA A 57 0.08 -7.69 -11.28
C ALA A 57 -0.30 -8.50 -12.53
N HIS A 58 0.26 -9.69 -12.70
CA HIS A 58 -0.12 -10.61 -13.80
C HIS A 58 -1.60 -11.04 -13.70
N GLY A 59 -2.09 -11.33 -12.50
CA GLY A 59 -3.50 -11.67 -12.26
C GLY A 59 -4.46 -10.54 -12.66
N LEU A 60 -4.16 -9.32 -12.26
CA LEU A 60 -4.95 -8.13 -12.61
C LEU A 60 -4.98 -7.89 -14.13
N VAL A 61 -3.83 -8.01 -14.82
CA VAL A 61 -3.77 -7.90 -16.28
C VAL A 61 -4.62 -8.95 -16.97
N LYS A 62 -4.61 -10.20 -16.51
CA LYS A 62 -5.49 -11.26 -17.03
C LYS A 62 -6.98 -10.96 -16.84
N LYS A 63 -7.33 -10.16 -15.83
CA LYS A 63 -8.71 -9.71 -15.57
C LYS A 63 -9.05 -8.40 -16.31
N GLY A 64 -8.17 -7.94 -17.18
CA GLY A 64 -8.44 -6.81 -18.06
C GLY A 64 -8.06 -5.43 -17.48
N VAL A 65 -7.39 -5.38 -16.32
CA VAL A 65 -6.85 -4.12 -15.77
C VAL A 65 -5.72 -3.62 -16.67
N LYS A 66 -5.75 -2.34 -17.01
CA LYS A 66 -4.83 -1.70 -17.96
C LYS A 66 -4.07 -0.55 -17.30
N GLN A 67 -2.96 -0.17 -17.89
CA GLN A 67 -2.24 1.05 -17.54
C GLN A 67 -3.18 2.27 -17.64
N GLY A 68 -3.13 3.15 -16.64
CA GLY A 68 -4.01 4.32 -16.51
C GLY A 68 -5.37 4.06 -15.86
N ASP A 69 -5.76 2.79 -15.68
CA ASP A 69 -6.94 2.45 -14.88
C ASP A 69 -6.77 2.91 -13.43
N LYS A 70 -7.87 3.17 -12.73
CA LYS A 70 -7.87 3.49 -11.30
C LYS A 70 -8.40 2.29 -10.53
N LEU A 71 -7.67 1.91 -9.48
CA LEU A 71 -7.99 0.79 -8.61
C LEU A 71 -8.15 1.29 -7.17
N ALA A 72 -9.36 1.16 -6.63
CA ALA A 72 -9.64 1.54 -5.24
C ALA A 72 -9.20 0.47 -4.25
N LEU A 73 -8.64 0.92 -3.10
CA LEU A 73 -8.17 0.06 -2.02
C LEU A 73 -8.92 0.37 -0.72
N PHE A 74 -9.57 -0.65 -0.16
CA PHE A 74 -10.24 -0.58 1.14
C PHE A 74 -9.62 -1.61 2.08
N SER A 75 -8.72 -1.22 2.95
CA SER A 75 -8.07 -2.14 3.87
C SER A 75 -7.55 -1.44 5.10
N THR A 76 -7.46 -2.18 6.19
CA THR A 76 -6.59 -1.85 7.32
C THR A 76 -5.11 -2.05 6.92
N ASN A 77 -4.20 -1.66 7.81
CA ASN A 77 -2.77 -1.83 7.55
C ASN A 77 -2.39 -3.31 7.56
N GLN A 78 -2.07 -3.86 6.42
CA GLN A 78 -1.60 -5.24 6.27
C GLN A 78 -0.74 -5.43 5.02
N ARG A 79 0.01 -6.54 4.96
CA ARG A 79 0.86 -6.89 3.82
C ARG A 79 0.13 -6.80 2.48
N ASP A 80 -1.10 -7.28 2.42
CA ASP A 80 -1.82 -7.39 1.15
C ASP A 80 -2.25 -6.03 0.59
N MET A 81 -2.47 -5.03 1.46
CA MET A 81 -2.66 -3.65 1.00
C MET A 81 -1.40 -3.12 0.29
N LEU A 82 -0.20 -3.40 0.83
CA LEU A 82 1.06 -3.04 0.18
C LEU A 82 1.26 -3.80 -1.12
N THR A 83 0.88 -5.09 -1.14
CA THR A 83 0.92 -5.90 -2.37
C THR A 83 0.11 -5.25 -3.49
N VAL A 84 -1.09 -4.75 -3.18
CA VAL A 84 -1.95 -4.05 -4.17
C VAL A 84 -1.32 -2.71 -4.60
N TYR A 85 -0.81 -1.90 -3.68
CA TYR A 85 -0.13 -0.64 -4.02
C TYR A 85 1.01 -0.86 -5.02
N PHE A 86 1.92 -1.79 -4.70
CA PHE A 86 3.07 -2.04 -5.57
C PHE A 86 2.69 -2.72 -6.88
N ALA A 87 1.63 -3.54 -6.92
CA ALA A 87 1.09 -4.06 -8.17
C ALA A 87 0.57 -2.92 -9.07
N CYS A 88 -0.17 -1.95 -8.50
CA CYS A 88 -0.60 -0.75 -9.21
C CYS A 88 0.61 0.03 -9.76
N TYR A 89 1.61 0.30 -8.94
CA TYR A 89 2.80 1.05 -9.34
C TYR A 89 3.59 0.35 -10.47
N LYS A 90 3.70 -0.99 -10.42
CA LYS A 90 4.36 -1.77 -11.50
C LYS A 90 3.56 -1.80 -12.79
N LEU A 91 2.24 -1.69 -12.70
CA LEU A 91 1.33 -1.72 -13.85
C LEU A 91 1.09 -0.33 -14.47
N GLY A 92 1.51 0.76 -13.81
CA GLY A 92 1.08 2.10 -14.17
C GLY A 92 -0.43 2.29 -13.98
N VAL A 93 -1.01 1.57 -13.02
CA VAL A 93 -2.39 1.71 -12.55
C VAL A 93 -2.38 2.71 -11.40
N ILE A 94 -3.36 3.59 -11.36
CA ILE A 94 -3.48 4.62 -10.34
C ILE A 94 -4.14 4.02 -9.10
N ALA A 95 -3.39 3.94 -7.99
CA ALA A 95 -3.95 3.49 -6.73
C ALA A 95 -4.83 4.57 -6.10
N VAL A 96 -6.06 4.23 -5.73
CA VAL A 96 -7.02 5.13 -5.08
C VAL A 96 -7.37 4.59 -3.70
N PRO A 97 -6.54 4.88 -2.67
CA PRO A 97 -6.83 4.43 -1.32
C PRO A 97 -8.04 5.16 -0.75
N ILE A 98 -8.97 4.42 -0.20
CA ILE A 98 -10.22 4.95 0.33
C ILE A 98 -10.20 4.93 1.86
N ASN A 99 -10.59 6.04 2.46
CA ASN A 99 -10.85 6.11 3.88
C ASN A 99 -12.11 5.28 4.21
N PHE A 100 -11.92 4.12 4.79
CA PHE A 100 -13.01 3.20 5.15
C PHE A 100 -13.86 3.66 6.34
N MET A 101 -13.51 4.78 6.98
CA MET A 101 -14.34 5.43 8.02
C MET A 101 -15.41 6.37 7.43
N GLN A 102 -15.40 6.57 6.11
CA GLN A 102 -16.42 7.36 5.41
C GLN A 102 -17.72 6.57 5.24
N GLY A 103 -18.84 7.31 5.10
CA GLY A 103 -20.13 6.71 4.76
C GLY A 103 -20.26 6.31 3.30
N VAL A 104 -21.30 5.52 2.99
CA VAL A 104 -21.57 4.99 1.64
C VAL A 104 -21.58 6.07 0.56
N ASP A 105 -22.22 7.23 0.83
CA ASP A 105 -22.36 8.30 -0.16
C ASP A 105 -21.03 8.98 -0.50
N ASP A 106 -20.16 9.17 0.50
CA ASP A 106 -18.82 9.73 0.27
C ASP A 106 -17.93 8.77 -0.49
N VAL A 107 -17.99 7.48 -0.15
CA VAL A 107 -17.25 6.44 -0.86
C VAL A 107 -17.75 6.33 -2.30
N ARG A 108 -19.07 6.30 -2.51
CA ARG A 108 -19.66 6.29 -3.86
C ARG A 108 -19.17 7.47 -4.68
N TYR A 109 -19.22 8.68 -4.11
CA TYR A 109 -18.70 9.88 -4.77
C TYR A 109 -17.22 9.72 -5.16
N ASN A 110 -16.36 9.23 -4.26
CA ASN A 110 -14.95 9.05 -4.55
C ASN A 110 -14.72 8.05 -5.71
N LEU A 111 -15.48 6.94 -5.75
CA LEU A 111 -15.39 5.92 -6.79
C LEU A 111 -15.87 6.43 -8.16
N GLU A 112 -16.98 7.18 -8.17
CA GLU A 112 -17.51 7.79 -9.40
C GLU A 112 -16.61 8.90 -9.92
N HIS A 113 -16.22 9.83 -9.04
CA HIS A 113 -15.37 10.97 -9.41
C HIS A 113 -13.98 10.54 -9.90
N SER A 114 -13.41 9.47 -9.34
CA SER A 114 -12.15 8.90 -9.84
C SER A 114 -12.32 8.05 -11.08
N GLU A 115 -13.56 7.70 -11.48
CA GLU A 115 -13.83 6.70 -12.52
C GLU A 115 -13.10 5.37 -12.23
N THR A 116 -13.10 4.95 -10.96
CA THR A 116 -12.47 3.70 -10.54
C THR A 116 -13.06 2.52 -11.29
N SER A 117 -12.19 1.68 -11.87
CA SER A 117 -12.60 0.50 -12.67
C SER A 117 -12.45 -0.83 -11.92
N ALA A 118 -11.65 -0.86 -10.87
CA ALA A 118 -11.45 -2.04 -10.04
C ALA A 118 -11.44 -1.67 -8.55
N VAL A 119 -11.93 -2.56 -7.70
CA VAL A 119 -11.96 -2.38 -6.25
C VAL A 119 -11.34 -3.61 -5.58
N VAL A 120 -10.32 -3.40 -4.75
CA VAL A 120 -9.74 -4.43 -3.88
C VAL A 120 -10.05 -4.05 -2.44
N TYR A 121 -10.65 -4.96 -1.68
CA TYR A 121 -11.13 -4.66 -0.35
C TYR A 121 -10.95 -5.83 0.62
N GLU A 122 -10.73 -5.50 1.89
CA GLU A 122 -10.73 -6.47 2.99
C GLU A 122 -12.16 -6.92 3.31
N ALA A 123 -12.33 -8.20 3.63
CA ALA A 123 -13.64 -8.82 3.83
C ALA A 123 -14.56 -8.07 4.80
N MET A 124 -14.00 -7.45 5.84
CA MET A 124 -14.77 -6.68 6.82
C MET A 124 -15.47 -5.44 6.23
N PHE A 125 -15.03 -4.93 5.08
CA PHE A 125 -15.61 -3.77 4.39
C PHE A 125 -16.58 -4.16 3.28
N ALA A 126 -16.93 -5.45 3.13
CA ALA A 126 -17.75 -5.94 2.05
C ALA A 126 -19.10 -5.22 1.90
N GLU A 127 -19.82 -4.98 3.00
CA GLU A 127 -21.12 -4.27 2.98
C GLU A 127 -20.97 -2.83 2.49
N LEU A 128 -19.97 -2.10 3.00
CA LEU A 128 -19.67 -0.73 2.57
C LEU A 128 -19.34 -0.68 1.08
N VAL A 129 -18.45 -1.57 0.62
CA VAL A 129 -18.03 -1.63 -0.78
C VAL A 129 -19.20 -1.96 -1.69
N HIS A 130 -19.99 -3.00 -1.37
CA HIS A 130 -21.16 -3.38 -2.20
C HIS A 130 -22.17 -2.23 -2.32
N ALA A 131 -22.52 -1.59 -1.19
CA ALA A 131 -23.45 -0.47 -1.20
C ALA A 131 -22.91 0.75 -1.99
N SER A 132 -21.60 0.97 -1.95
CA SER A 132 -20.97 2.10 -2.63
C SER A 132 -20.70 1.86 -4.11
N THR A 133 -20.59 0.61 -4.55
CA THR A 133 -20.35 0.23 -5.95
C THR A 133 -21.63 -0.05 -6.73
N GLU A 134 -22.75 -0.20 -6.05
CA GLU A 134 -24.04 -0.53 -6.67
C GLU A 134 -24.43 0.53 -7.72
N GLY A 135 -24.69 0.05 -8.96
CA GLY A 135 -25.08 0.93 -10.08
C GLY A 135 -23.94 1.74 -10.70
N ASN A 136 -22.70 1.63 -10.23
CA ASN A 136 -21.57 2.35 -10.81
C ASN A 136 -21.08 1.67 -12.10
N PRO A 137 -21.23 2.30 -13.28
CA PRO A 137 -20.91 1.68 -14.57
C PRO A 137 -19.39 1.55 -14.82
N HIS A 138 -18.55 2.23 -14.04
CA HIS A 138 -17.10 2.18 -14.19
C HIS A 138 -16.50 0.92 -13.56
N ILE A 139 -17.12 0.38 -12.49
CA ILE A 139 -16.61 -0.80 -11.77
C ILE A 139 -16.77 -2.06 -12.62
N LYS A 140 -15.66 -2.68 -12.98
CA LYS A 140 -15.60 -3.90 -13.81
C LYS A 140 -15.03 -5.09 -13.08
N LEU A 141 -14.40 -4.88 -11.93
CA LEU A 141 -13.71 -5.91 -11.17
C LEU A 141 -13.79 -5.61 -9.67
N THR A 142 -14.22 -6.60 -8.90
CA THR A 142 -14.17 -6.57 -7.45
C THR A 142 -13.35 -7.75 -6.93
N VAL A 143 -12.40 -7.46 -6.01
CA VAL A 143 -11.49 -8.46 -5.44
C VAL A 143 -11.50 -8.34 -3.93
N GLN A 144 -11.76 -9.45 -3.24
CA GLN A 144 -11.78 -9.50 -1.79
C GLN A 144 -10.48 -10.09 -1.24
N MET A 145 -9.89 -9.42 -0.26
CA MET A 145 -8.80 -9.93 0.57
C MET A 145 -9.36 -10.67 1.79
N GLY A 146 -8.65 -11.72 2.23
CA GLY A 146 -9.08 -12.56 3.36
C GLY A 146 -10.12 -13.61 2.98
N ASN A 147 -10.74 -14.23 3.99
CA ASN A 147 -11.70 -15.33 3.79
C ASN A 147 -12.94 -14.86 3.06
N THR A 148 -13.13 -15.36 1.85
CA THR A 148 -14.23 -14.97 0.96
C THR A 148 -15.54 -15.60 1.38
N LYS A 149 -16.41 -14.82 1.98
CA LYS A 149 -17.85 -15.12 2.12
C LYS A 149 -18.68 -13.97 1.52
N GLY A 150 -18.32 -13.48 0.33
CA GLY A 150 -18.96 -12.30 -0.22
C GLY A 150 -19.29 -12.41 -1.71
N LYS A 151 -19.89 -11.34 -2.24
CA LYS A 151 -20.31 -11.19 -3.65
C LYS A 151 -19.19 -10.59 -4.53
N SER A 152 -17.90 -10.78 -4.18
CA SER A 152 -16.79 -10.35 -5.03
C SER A 152 -16.66 -11.26 -6.25
N ASP A 153 -16.13 -10.68 -7.36
CA ASP A 153 -15.84 -11.49 -8.55
C ASP A 153 -14.73 -12.51 -8.28
N TYR A 154 -13.74 -12.13 -7.46
CA TYR A 154 -12.57 -12.96 -7.13
C TYR A 154 -12.08 -12.73 -5.70
N SER A 155 -11.38 -13.74 -5.16
CA SER A 155 -10.50 -13.52 -4.01
C SER A 155 -9.11 -13.07 -4.47
N LEU A 156 -8.40 -12.35 -3.60
CA LEU A 156 -7.01 -11.94 -3.86
C LEU A 156 -6.14 -13.17 -4.15
N GLU A 157 -6.28 -14.24 -3.35
CA GLU A 157 -5.52 -15.47 -3.51
C GLU A 157 -5.81 -16.15 -4.87
N ALA A 158 -7.05 -16.10 -5.36
CA ALA A 158 -7.38 -16.63 -6.69
C ALA A 158 -6.72 -15.81 -7.83
N LEU A 159 -6.43 -14.52 -7.60
CA LEU A 159 -5.69 -13.71 -8.56
C LEU A 159 -4.17 -13.94 -8.50
N LEU A 160 -3.67 -14.41 -7.37
CA LEU A 160 -2.26 -14.75 -7.19
C LEU A 160 -1.94 -16.17 -7.71
N ASP A 161 -2.91 -17.07 -7.56
CA ASP A 161 -2.70 -18.50 -7.86
C ASP A 161 -2.26 -18.74 -9.31
N ASN A 162 -1.21 -19.53 -9.46
CA ASN A 162 -0.65 -19.92 -10.77
C ASN A 162 -0.26 -18.74 -11.70
N GLN A 163 0.05 -17.57 -11.11
CA GLN A 163 0.57 -16.43 -11.86
C GLN A 163 2.10 -16.41 -11.89
N SER A 164 2.62 -15.72 -12.90
CA SER A 164 4.06 -15.52 -13.06
C SER A 164 4.64 -14.66 -11.93
N GLU A 165 5.79 -15.05 -11.41
CA GLU A 165 6.59 -14.24 -10.46
C GLU A 165 7.55 -13.27 -11.16
N GLN A 166 7.61 -13.29 -12.49
CA GLN A 166 8.53 -12.46 -13.28
C GLN A 166 8.12 -10.99 -13.24
N GLU A 167 9.12 -10.12 -13.32
CA GLU A 167 8.91 -8.68 -13.38
C GLU A 167 8.06 -8.25 -14.58
N ILE A 168 7.23 -7.23 -14.36
CA ILE A 168 6.44 -6.58 -15.40
C ILE A 168 7.38 -5.66 -16.20
N ASN A 169 7.76 -6.08 -17.39
CA ASN A 169 8.70 -5.37 -18.26
C ASN A 169 8.14 -5.08 -19.66
N ASP A 170 6.83 -5.08 -19.82
CA ASP A 170 6.13 -5.02 -21.11
C ASP A 170 5.46 -3.66 -21.39
N ARG A 171 5.71 -2.65 -20.54
CA ARG A 171 5.05 -1.34 -20.62
C ARG A 171 5.97 -0.18 -20.31
N ILE A 172 5.67 0.94 -20.93
CA ILE A 172 6.32 2.22 -20.67
C ILE A 172 5.56 2.91 -19.54
N ILE A 173 6.25 3.29 -18.48
CA ILE A 173 5.73 4.11 -17.39
C ILE A 173 6.60 5.36 -17.36
N GLU A 174 5.97 6.52 -17.55
CA GLU A 174 6.68 7.78 -17.45
C GLU A 174 6.80 8.23 -15.98
N ASP A 175 7.85 8.94 -15.66
CA ASP A 175 8.12 9.42 -14.29
C ASP A 175 7.03 10.39 -13.78
N ARG A 176 6.34 11.08 -14.68
CA ARG A 176 5.24 11.99 -14.40
C ARG A 176 3.85 11.35 -14.45
N ASP A 177 3.74 10.07 -14.79
CA ASP A 177 2.47 9.33 -14.70
C ASP A 177 1.99 9.34 -13.25
N THR A 178 0.66 9.47 -13.06
CA THR A 178 0.04 9.43 -11.74
C THR A 178 0.16 8.03 -11.14
N ALA A 179 0.78 7.94 -9.96
CA ALA A 179 0.94 6.69 -9.23
C ALA A 179 -0.20 6.43 -8.23
N HIS A 180 -0.65 7.48 -7.54
CA HIS A 180 -1.83 7.39 -6.68
C HIS A 180 -2.65 8.67 -6.67
N MET A 181 -3.91 8.52 -6.26
CA MET A 181 -4.88 9.60 -6.10
C MET A 181 -5.50 9.49 -4.70
N ILE A 182 -5.23 10.46 -3.83
CA ILE A 182 -5.72 10.47 -2.44
C ILE A 182 -6.77 11.56 -2.26
N TYR A 183 -7.92 11.17 -1.69
CA TYR A 183 -8.98 12.12 -1.37
C TYR A 183 -8.72 12.83 -0.05
N THR A 184 -8.82 14.15 -0.04
CA THR A 184 -8.69 14.98 1.15
C THR A 184 -10.05 15.57 1.51
N SER A 185 -10.31 15.73 2.82
CA SER A 185 -11.46 16.45 3.34
C SER A 185 -11.28 17.95 3.08
N GLY A 186 -11.48 18.42 1.86
CA GLY A 186 -11.34 19.84 1.53
C GLY A 186 -12.19 20.75 2.42
N THR A 187 -11.82 22.03 2.50
CA THR A 187 -12.60 23.08 3.18
C THR A 187 -13.96 23.37 2.50
N THR A 188 -14.24 22.73 1.36
CA THR A 188 -15.47 22.78 0.58
C THR A 188 -16.29 21.50 0.78
N SER A 189 -17.56 21.53 0.43
CA SER A 189 -18.55 20.47 0.70
C SER A 189 -18.24 19.05 0.18
N ARG A 190 -17.27 18.88 -0.71
CA ARG A 190 -16.88 17.56 -1.25
C ARG A 190 -15.37 17.34 -1.21
N PRO A 191 -14.91 16.10 -0.98
CA PRO A 191 -13.49 15.75 -1.02
C PRO A 191 -12.86 16.09 -2.37
N LYS A 192 -11.56 16.47 -2.34
CA LYS A 192 -10.76 16.73 -3.55
C LYS A 192 -9.75 15.60 -3.72
N ALA A 193 -9.60 15.12 -4.96
CA ALA A 193 -8.60 14.16 -5.32
C ALA A 193 -7.24 14.85 -5.55
N VAL A 194 -6.22 14.41 -4.83
CA VAL A 194 -4.83 14.86 -5.00
C VAL A 194 -4.06 13.77 -5.74
N GLU A 195 -3.62 14.06 -6.95
CA GLU A 195 -2.79 13.18 -7.74
C GLU A 195 -1.31 13.37 -7.42
N SER A 196 -0.59 12.26 -7.30
CA SER A 196 0.86 12.27 -7.09
C SER A 196 1.53 11.38 -8.12
N SER A 197 2.54 11.93 -8.81
CA SER A 197 3.30 11.18 -9.81
C SER A 197 4.35 10.26 -9.18
N HIS A 198 4.81 9.27 -9.96
CA HIS A 198 5.92 8.41 -9.57
C HIS A 198 7.16 9.20 -9.16
N LEU A 199 7.50 10.25 -9.91
CA LEU A 199 8.64 11.13 -9.61
C LEU A 199 8.45 11.87 -8.29
N ALA A 200 7.29 12.50 -8.08
CA ALA A 200 7.01 13.26 -6.86
C ALA A 200 7.13 12.37 -5.61
N LEU A 201 6.54 11.17 -5.66
CA LEU A 201 6.61 10.21 -4.55
C LEU A 201 8.03 9.67 -4.32
N THR A 202 8.80 9.46 -5.39
CA THR A 202 10.19 9.01 -5.27
C THR A 202 11.07 10.08 -4.66
N ILE A 203 10.91 11.35 -5.05
CA ILE A 203 11.64 12.47 -4.45
C ILE A 203 11.25 12.63 -2.98
N ALA A 204 9.96 12.59 -2.65
CA ALA A 204 9.48 12.66 -1.27
C ALA A 204 10.07 11.52 -0.42
N ALA A 205 10.09 10.29 -0.95
CA ALA A 205 10.68 9.13 -0.28
C ALA A 205 12.20 9.30 -0.07
N LEU A 206 12.92 9.82 -1.05
CA LEU A 206 14.36 10.09 -0.93
C LEU A 206 14.63 11.16 0.13
N THR A 207 13.88 12.26 0.09
CA THR A 207 13.99 13.34 1.08
C THR A 207 13.70 12.81 2.49
N GLY A 208 12.58 12.09 2.68
CA GLY A 208 12.25 11.50 3.98
C GLY A 208 13.30 10.50 4.48
N ALA A 209 13.91 9.72 3.56
CA ALA A 209 14.98 8.79 3.93
C ALA A 209 16.25 9.51 4.42
N ILE A 210 16.55 10.68 3.87
CA ILE A 210 17.69 11.51 4.28
C ILE A 210 17.41 12.20 5.62
N GLU A 211 16.26 12.88 5.73
CA GLU A 211 15.89 13.64 6.92
C GLU A 211 15.70 12.76 8.17
N LEU A 212 15.25 11.52 7.99
CA LEU A 212 15.09 10.54 9.06
C LEU A 212 16.36 9.67 9.25
N GLU A 213 17.43 9.94 8.54
CA GLU A 213 18.71 9.20 8.59
C GLU A 213 18.55 7.68 8.41
N LEU A 214 17.58 7.26 7.58
CA LEU A 214 17.23 5.85 7.43
C LEU A 214 18.31 5.05 6.70
N ASN A 215 18.48 3.82 7.14
CA ASN A 215 19.36 2.82 6.54
C ASN A 215 18.68 1.46 6.40
N ARG A 216 19.35 0.44 5.87
CA ARG A 216 18.78 -0.87 5.61
C ARG A 216 18.45 -1.71 6.86
N TYR A 217 18.93 -1.31 7.99
CA TYR A 217 18.72 -2.05 9.25
C TYR A 217 17.57 -1.45 10.07
N ASN A 218 17.11 -0.24 9.72
CA ASN A 218 16.03 0.41 10.46
C ASN A 218 14.75 -0.41 10.43
N ARG A 219 14.14 -0.48 11.60
CA ARG A 219 12.82 -1.04 11.82
C ARG A 219 11.87 0.07 12.21
N MET A 220 10.87 0.31 11.38
CA MET A 220 9.91 1.38 11.58
C MET A 220 8.54 0.82 11.89
N LEU A 221 7.95 1.25 13.00
CA LEU A 221 6.57 0.93 13.32
C LEU A 221 5.63 1.88 12.59
N LEU A 222 4.64 1.30 11.92
CA LEU A 222 3.61 2.03 11.17
C LEU A 222 2.21 1.58 11.61
N VAL A 223 1.51 2.49 12.29
CA VAL A 223 0.11 2.33 12.71
C VAL A 223 -0.79 3.39 12.08
N LEU A 224 -0.22 4.43 11.48
CA LEU A 224 -0.99 5.41 10.72
C LEU A 224 -1.66 4.72 9.52
N PRO A 225 -2.95 5.04 9.22
CA PRO A 225 -3.68 4.34 8.17
C PRO A 225 -3.05 4.52 6.79
N LEU A 226 -2.81 3.41 6.09
CA LEU A 226 -2.18 3.38 4.76
C LEU A 226 -3.02 4.05 3.65
N PHE A 227 -4.29 4.34 3.90
CA PHE A 227 -5.08 5.16 2.98
C PHE A 227 -4.73 6.66 3.06
N HIS A 228 -3.94 7.08 4.06
CA HIS A 228 -3.56 8.47 4.27
C HIS A 228 -2.12 8.73 3.81
N CYS A 229 -1.89 9.93 3.25
CA CYS A 229 -0.55 10.33 2.77
C CYS A 229 0.54 10.27 3.84
N ALA A 230 0.21 10.55 5.12
CA ALA A 230 1.17 10.48 6.22
C ALA A 230 1.78 9.08 6.39
N ALA A 231 1.00 8.01 6.25
CA ALA A 231 1.52 6.64 6.32
C ALA A 231 2.45 6.33 5.15
N LEU A 232 2.09 6.77 3.94
CA LEU A 232 2.90 6.54 2.73
C LEU A 232 4.19 7.37 2.75
N SER A 233 4.18 8.57 3.37
CA SER A 233 5.38 9.39 3.54
C SER A 233 6.39 8.80 4.51
N VAL A 234 5.98 7.81 5.30
CA VAL A 234 6.85 7.02 6.21
C VAL A 234 7.26 5.70 5.55
N LEU A 235 6.30 4.99 4.94
CA LEU A 235 6.52 3.70 4.29
C LEU A 235 7.54 3.75 3.15
N HIS A 236 7.35 4.67 2.21
CA HIS A 236 8.20 4.72 1.01
C HIS A 236 9.67 5.01 1.34
N PRO A 237 10.03 5.95 2.26
CA PRO A 237 11.41 6.16 2.70
C PRO A 237 12.07 4.91 3.28
N VAL A 238 11.37 4.19 4.17
CA VAL A 238 11.90 2.95 4.77
C VAL A 238 12.18 1.90 3.70
N MET A 239 11.22 1.65 2.82
CA MET A 239 11.39 0.71 1.73
C MET A 239 12.47 1.15 0.75
N MET A 240 12.64 2.46 0.50
CA MET A 240 13.70 3.01 -0.34
C MET A 240 15.09 2.68 0.21
N ARG A 241 15.25 2.59 1.52
CA ARG A 241 16.52 2.22 2.17
C ARG A 241 16.69 0.72 2.37
N GLY A 242 15.64 -0.07 2.17
CA GLY A 242 15.66 -1.53 2.41
C GLY A 242 15.45 -1.90 3.87
N GLY A 243 14.90 -0.99 4.67
CA GLY A 243 14.50 -1.24 6.06
C GLY A 243 13.24 -2.08 6.17
N CYS A 244 12.84 -2.41 7.39
CA CYS A 244 11.66 -3.20 7.70
C CYS A 244 10.54 -2.30 8.23
N THR A 245 9.32 -2.47 7.71
CA THR A 245 8.13 -1.81 8.25
C THR A 245 7.33 -2.79 9.08
N VAL A 246 7.11 -2.49 10.36
CA VAL A 246 6.27 -3.25 11.28
C VAL A 246 4.88 -2.62 11.26
N LEU A 247 3.90 -3.33 10.72
CA LEU A 247 2.55 -2.85 10.47
C LEU A 247 1.58 -3.28 11.56
N HIS A 248 0.85 -2.33 12.11
CA HIS A 248 -0.31 -2.61 12.96
C HIS A 248 -1.59 -2.12 12.31
N ALA A 249 -2.61 -2.98 12.28
CA ALA A 249 -3.91 -2.70 11.69
C ALA A 249 -4.70 -1.62 12.45
N ALA A 250 -4.47 -1.54 13.78
CA ALA A 250 -5.12 -0.58 14.67
C ALA A 250 -4.15 -0.13 15.77
N PHE A 251 -4.44 1.01 16.38
CA PHE A 251 -3.70 1.52 17.52
C PHE A 251 -4.29 0.98 18.84
N ASP A 252 -3.52 0.13 19.50
CA ASP A 252 -3.71 -0.26 20.90
C ASP A 252 -2.41 0.06 21.65
N PRO A 253 -2.41 0.94 22.66
CA PRO A 253 -1.18 1.38 23.29
C PRO A 253 -0.39 0.24 23.95
N ASN A 254 -1.04 -0.80 24.51
CA ASN A 254 -0.35 -1.93 25.10
C ASN A 254 0.36 -2.77 24.02
N VAL A 255 -0.36 -3.09 22.93
CA VAL A 255 0.19 -3.85 21.81
C VAL A 255 1.34 -3.07 21.13
N ILE A 256 1.20 -1.76 21.01
CA ILE A 256 2.25 -0.93 20.40
C ILE A 256 3.50 -0.86 21.29
N VAL A 257 3.35 -0.68 22.61
CA VAL A 257 4.49 -0.68 23.55
C VAL A 257 5.22 -2.03 23.52
N ASP A 258 4.48 -3.15 23.54
CA ASP A 258 5.07 -4.49 23.39
C ASP A 258 5.82 -4.63 22.05
N SER A 259 5.26 -4.10 20.97
CA SER A 259 5.87 -4.16 19.66
C SER A 259 7.13 -3.28 19.54
N LEU A 260 7.15 -2.09 20.16
CA LEU A 260 8.33 -1.23 20.21
C LEU A 260 9.53 -1.98 20.78
N GLU A 261 9.34 -2.70 21.89
CA GLU A 261 10.38 -3.48 22.55
C GLU A 261 10.76 -4.75 21.77
N HIS A 262 9.77 -5.64 21.49
CA HIS A 262 10.04 -6.96 20.91
C HIS A 262 10.53 -6.90 19.44
N GLU A 263 10.03 -5.96 18.66
CA GLU A 263 10.46 -5.78 17.28
C GLU A 263 11.67 -4.84 17.16
N LYS A 264 12.20 -4.33 18.28
CA LYS A 264 13.35 -3.41 18.34
C LYS A 264 13.17 -2.24 17.36
N ILE A 265 12.10 -1.50 17.57
CA ILE A 265 11.74 -0.37 16.71
C ILE A 265 12.66 0.80 16.98
N GLU A 266 13.32 1.29 15.94
CA GLU A 266 14.21 2.46 16.02
C GLU A 266 13.49 3.76 15.63
N THR A 267 12.42 3.64 14.84
CA THR A 267 11.71 4.81 14.32
C THR A 267 10.21 4.56 14.33
N ALA A 268 9.43 5.54 14.79
CA ALA A 268 7.97 5.52 14.74
C ALA A 268 7.42 6.94 14.59
N VAL A 269 6.28 7.05 13.91
CA VAL A 269 5.54 8.31 13.77
C VAL A 269 4.16 8.13 14.38
N PHE A 270 3.85 8.94 15.38
CA PHE A 270 2.59 8.93 16.11
C PHE A 270 1.94 10.29 16.14
N MET A 271 0.62 10.31 16.13
CA MET A 271 -0.14 11.53 16.43
C MET A 271 0.04 11.91 17.91
N PRO A 272 -0.04 13.19 18.29
CA PRO A 272 0.15 13.62 19.69
C PRO A 272 -0.67 12.83 20.70
N MET A 273 -1.93 12.54 20.40
CA MET A 273 -2.80 11.74 21.27
C MET A 273 -2.31 10.28 21.46
N MET A 274 -1.67 9.71 20.45
CA MET A 274 -1.09 8.36 20.56
C MET A 274 0.10 8.37 21.51
N TRP A 275 0.97 9.39 21.45
CA TRP A 275 2.06 9.56 22.41
C TRP A 275 1.57 9.62 23.86
N HIS A 276 0.51 10.40 24.12
CA HIS A 276 -0.08 10.45 25.47
C HIS A 276 -0.57 9.08 25.94
N ALA A 277 -1.21 8.32 25.05
CA ALA A 277 -1.69 6.98 25.41
C ALA A 277 -0.55 5.99 25.66
N LEU A 278 0.54 6.03 24.86
CA LEU A 278 1.71 5.18 25.07
C LEU A 278 2.39 5.48 26.39
N LEU A 279 2.62 6.76 26.71
CA LEU A 279 3.24 7.18 27.98
C LEU A 279 2.39 6.88 29.20
N ALA A 280 1.06 6.74 29.04
CA ALA A 280 0.15 6.33 30.11
C ALA A 280 0.04 4.79 30.27
N THR A 281 0.70 4.02 29.42
CA THR A 281 0.68 2.54 29.50
C THR A 281 1.39 2.07 30.78
N PRO A 282 0.80 1.14 31.57
CA PRO A 282 1.42 0.65 32.79
C PRO A 282 2.84 0.10 32.55
N ASN A 283 3.76 0.47 33.43
CA ASN A 283 5.16 0.03 33.41
C ASN A 283 5.96 0.38 32.15
N VAL A 284 5.51 1.37 31.36
CA VAL A 284 6.24 1.79 30.14
C VAL A 284 7.67 2.25 30.45
N GLU A 285 7.89 2.88 31.60
CA GLU A 285 9.23 3.35 32.06
C GLU A 285 10.20 2.20 32.40
N GLN A 286 9.71 0.96 32.52
CA GLN A 286 10.52 -0.23 32.82
C GLN A 286 10.87 -1.04 31.56
N ARG A 287 10.42 -0.59 30.39
CA ARG A 287 10.65 -1.25 29.11
C ARG A 287 12.03 -0.90 28.54
N ASP A 288 12.61 -1.83 27.80
CA ASP A 288 13.88 -1.67 27.09
C ASP A 288 13.59 -1.33 25.59
N PHE A 289 13.68 -0.03 25.28
CA PHE A 289 13.42 0.47 23.94
C PHE A 289 14.69 0.74 23.13
#